data_ab650857773551ef4e48dcb5820b4bda
#
_entry.id   ab650857773551ef4e48dcb5820b4bda
#
_cell.length_a   1.000
_cell.length_b   1.000
_cell.length_c   1.000
_cell.angle_alpha   90.00
_cell.angle_beta   90.00
_cell.angle_gamma   90.00
#
_symmetry.space_group_name_H-M   'P 1'
#
loop_
_entity.id
_entity.type
_entity.pdbx_description
1 polymer ?
#
loop_
_entity_poly.entity_id
_entity_poly.type
_entity_poly.pdbx_seq_one_letter_code
_entity_poly.pdbx_strand_id
1 'polypeptide(L)'
;LRNFKFTDIDFVKSNRKSDTAGFLNAHIRLMNAMKHSVSTSVELTNTSPLYTVNDPTTNNTGNFGLQWTLGYQNRNLFGGAEVFNVKTTLLFELAKSALSTKSENFYSIFSAFETGLDLSLDVPKFIVPVPSSWFSRRFRPSTEFALGINYQFRTYFERALANVSFGYNWRNTMYKQHQLVPF
;
A
#
# COMPACT_ATOMS: atom_id res chain seq x y z
N LEU A 1 6.57 18.67 -2.29
CA LEU A 1 6.77 18.40 -3.73
C LEU A 1 6.57 16.93 -4.07
N ARG A 2 5.42 16.31 -3.69
CA ARG A 2 5.13 14.86 -3.92
C ARG A 2 5.04 14.49 -5.41
N ASN A 3 4.69 15.45 -6.27
CA ASN A 3 4.48 15.22 -7.70
C ASN A 3 5.75 15.39 -8.55
N PHE A 4 6.85 15.78 -7.93
CA PHE A 4 8.08 16.04 -8.63
C PHE A 4 9.21 15.18 -8.09
N LYS A 5 9.98 14.60 -8.98
CA LYS A 5 11.27 14.05 -8.68
C LYS A 5 12.25 15.24 -8.76
N PHE A 6 12.79 15.64 -7.62
CA PHE A 6 13.80 16.68 -7.59
C PHE A 6 15.01 16.29 -8.43
N THR A 7 15.56 17.24 -9.13
CA THR A 7 16.72 16.98 -9.97
C THR A 7 17.91 17.85 -9.64
N ASP A 8 17.72 19.19 -9.55
CA ASP A 8 18.87 20.07 -9.42
C ASP A 8 18.48 21.49 -8.98
N ILE A 9 19.36 22.14 -8.21
CA ILE A 9 19.26 23.56 -7.87
C ILE A 9 20.59 24.23 -8.19
N ASP A 10 20.56 25.12 -9.17
CA ASP A 10 21.68 25.96 -9.52
C ASP A 10 21.45 27.38 -9.00
N PHE A 11 22.48 27.95 -8.38
CA PHE A 11 22.50 29.34 -7.96
C PHE A 11 23.37 30.15 -8.89
N VAL A 12 22.78 31.12 -9.59
CA VAL A 12 23.47 31.99 -10.52
C VAL A 12 23.42 33.42 -9.98
N LYS A 13 24.56 34.12 -10.03
CA LYS A 13 24.64 35.52 -9.63
C LYS A 13 23.69 36.39 -10.45
N SER A 14 22.83 37.14 -9.80
CA SER A 14 21.90 38.06 -10.49
C SER A 14 22.65 39.22 -11.07
N ASN A 15 22.34 39.60 -12.33
CA ASN A 15 22.87 40.79 -12.98
C ASN A 15 22.20 42.13 -12.56
N ARG A 16 21.34 42.09 -11.52
CA ARG A 16 20.77 43.33 -10.98
C ARG A 16 21.87 44.16 -10.35
N LYS A 17 22.12 45.32 -10.95
CA LYS A 17 22.98 46.35 -10.38
C LYS A 17 22.28 46.98 -9.17
N SER A 18 22.57 46.50 -7.99
CA SER A 18 22.27 47.14 -6.73
C SER A 18 23.58 47.20 -5.96
N ASP A 19 24.02 48.40 -5.59
CA ASP A 19 25.36 48.67 -5.10
C ASP A 19 25.68 48.07 -3.72
N THR A 20 24.70 47.47 -3.04
CA THR A 20 24.89 47.08 -1.63
C THR A 20 24.45 45.66 -1.30
N ALA A 21 23.76 44.95 -2.15
CA ALA A 21 23.29 43.58 -1.89
C ALA A 21 23.53 42.68 -3.09
N GLY A 22 24.20 41.56 -2.88
CA GLY A 22 24.31 40.50 -3.87
C GLY A 22 23.01 39.69 -3.98
N PHE A 23 22.39 39.65 -5.15
CA PHE A 23 21.24 38.80 -5.41
C PHE A 23 21.67 37.52 -6.13
N LEU A 24 21.09 36.37 -5.70
CA LEU A 24 21.26 35.09 -6.34
C LEU A 24 19.93 34.67 -6.98
N ASN A 25 19.95 34.24 -8.21
CA ASN A 25 18.85 33.58 -8.87
C ASN A 25 18.98 32.08 -8.62
N ALA A 26 17.94 31.47 -8.05
CA ALA A 26 17.88 30.02 -7.90
C ALA A 26 17.12 29.42 -9.11
N HIS A 27 17.80 28.60 -9.89
CA HIS A 27 17.22 27.81 -10.97
C HIS A 27 16.93 26.42 -10.42
N ILE A 28 15.63 26.11 -10.29
CA ILE A 28 15.18 24.82 -9.79
C ILE A 28 14.66 24.00 -10.98
N ARG A 29 15.34 22.91 -11.30
CA ARG A 29 14.91 21.96 -12.33
C ARG A 29 14.12 20.84 -11.67
N LEU A 30 12.86 20.69 -12.05
CA LEU A 30 11.97 19.67 -11.52
C LEU A 30 11.57 18.74 -12.66
N MET A 31 11.67 17.44 -12.43
CA MET A 31 11.05 16.42 -13.30
C MET A 31 9.73 15.96 -12.70
N ASN A 32 8.72 15.79 -13.51
CA ASN A 32 7.47 15.18 -13.09
C ASN A 32 7.72 13.74 -12.63
N ALA A 33 7.21 13.38 -11.45
CA ALA A 33 7.15 11.99 -11.04
C ALA A 33 6.08 11.26 -11.87
N MET A 34 6.26 9.96 -12.08
CA MET A 34 5.23 9.15 -12.74
C MET A 34 3.93 9.22 -11.93
N LYS A 35 2.85 9.60 -12.62
CA LYS A 35 1.54 9.76 -12.01
C LYS A 35 0.92 8.41 -11.66
N HIS A 36 1.13 7.41 -12.50
CA HIS A 36 0.60 6.06 -12.38
C HIS A 36 1.73 5.06 -12.17
N SER A 37 1.50 4.09 -11.31
CA SER A 37 2.38 2.95 -11.10
C SER A 37 1.53 1.69 -10.96
N VAL A 38 1.94 0.64 -11.65
CA VAL A 38 1.36 -0.70 -11.53
C VAL A 38 2.44 -1.64 -11.06
N SER A 39 2.13 -2.47 -10.11
CA SER A 39 2.99 -3.53 -9.60
C SER A 39 2.25 -4.86 -9.62
N THR A 40 2.95 -5.91 -9.94
CA THR A 40 2.43 -7.27 -9.84
C THR A 40 3.48 -8.17 -9.21
N SER A 41 3.05 -9.07 -8.34
CA SER A 41 3.91 -10.10 -7.76
C SER A 41 3.19 -11.43 -7.71
N VAL A 42 3.94 -12.49 -7.91
CA VAL A 42 3.48 -13.87 -7.79
C VAL A 42 4.39 -14.57 -6.80
N GLU A 43 3.79 -15.21 -5.80
CA GLU A 43 4.48 -15.95 -4.76
C GLU A 43 4.00 -17.39 -4.73
N LEU A 44 4.94 -18.32 -4.62
CA LEU A 44 4.67 -19.73 -4.38
C LEU A 44 5.01 -20.04 -2.93
N THR A 45 4.06 -20.61 -2.21
CA THR A 45 4.22 -21.02 -0.82
C THR A 45 4.05 -22.53 -0.68
N ASN A 46 4.79 -23.11 0.24
CA ASN A 46 4.63 -24.51 0.63
C ASN A 46 4.47 -24.53 2.15
N THR A 47 3.27 -24.86 2.61
CA THR A 47 2.98 -24.97 4.04
C THR A 47 3.13 -26.42 4.45
N SER A 48 4.18 -26.72 5.22
CA SER A 48 4.29 -28.01 5.92
C SER A 48 3.57 -27.89 7.26
N PRO A 49 2.78 -28.88 7.69
CA PRO A 49 2.17 -28.84 9.01
C PRO A 49 3.26 -28.85 10.09
N LEU A 50 3.08 -27.94 11.08
CA LEU A 50 4.08 -27.70 12.14
C LEU A 50 4.18 -28.86 13.14
N TYR A 51 3.21 -29.78 13.14
CA TYR A 51 3.16 -30.94 14.03
C TYR A 51 3.26 -32.23 13.22
N THR A 52 4.40 -32.86 13.28
CA THR A 52 4.50 -34.30 12.99
C THR A 52 3.92 -35.04 14.18
N VAL A 53 2.63 -35.32 14.16
CA VAL A 53 2.12 -36.44 14.96
C VAL A 53 2.81 -37.66 14.37
N ASN A 54 3.55 -38.42 15.19
CA ASN A 54 4.19 -39.64 14.79
C ASN A 54 3.17 -40.76 14.51
N ASP A 55 2.19 -40.46 13.69
CA ASP A 55 1.22 -41.41 13.19
C ASP A 55 1.63 -41.77 11.74
N PRO A 56 2.13 -42.98 11.53
CA PRO A 56 2.58 -43.44 10.21
C PRO A 56 1.45 -43.49 9.18
N THR A 57 0.19 -43.32 9.60
CA THR A 57 -0.97 -43.32 8.71
C THR A 57 -1.37 -41.92 8.24
N THR A 58 -0.91 -40.85 8.89
CA THR A 58 -1.14 -39.49 8.45
C THR A 58 -0.03 -39.09 7.47
N ASN A 59 -0.30 -39.19 6.19
CA ASN A 59 0.49 -38.54 5.16
C ASN A 59 0.49 -37.04 5.43
N ASN A 60 1.51 -36.56 6.12
CA ASN A 60 1.72 -35.18 6.50
C ASN A 60 2.11 -34.35 5.25
N THR A 61 1.17 -34.24 4.35
CA THR A 61 1.33 -33.57 3.06
C THR A 61 0.99 -32.09 3.24
N GLY A 62 2.01 -31.22 3.15
CA GLY A 62 1.80 -29.78 3.12
C GLY A 62 0.95 -29.33 1.94
N ASN A 63 0.43 -28.12 2.00
CA ASN A 63 -0.33 -27.51 0.90
C ASN A 63 0.61 -26.63 0.05
N PHE A 64 0.37 -26.61 -1.25
CA PHE A 64 0.99 -25.64 -2.15
C PHE A 64 0.08 -24.44 -2.31
N GLY A 65 0.60 -23.24 -2.05
CA GLY A 65 -0.10 -21.99 -2.26
C GLY A 65 0.48 -21.22 -3.43
N LEU A 66 -0.41 -20.60 -4.20
CA LEU A 66 -0.11 -19.62 -5.23
C LEU A 66 -0.79 -18.31 -4.84
N GLN A 67 0.00 -17.28 -4.57
CA GLN A 67 -0.50 -15.94 -4.30
C GLN A 67 -0.16 -15.00 -5.45
N TRP A 68 -1.15 -14.29 -5.93
CA TRP A 68 -0.98 -13.20 -6.88
C TRP A 68 -1.43 -11.89 -6.26
N THR A 69 -0.58 -10.89 -6.32
CA THR A 69 -0.87 -9.53 -5.84
C THR A 69 -0.74 -8.55 -7.00
N LEU A 70 -1.76 -7.73 -7.18
CA LEU A 70 -1.80 -6.64 -8.13
C LEU A 70 -1.94 -5.33 -7.36
N GLY A 71 -1.02 -4.39 -7.60
CA GLY A 71 -1.04 -3.05 -7.02
C GLY A 71 -1.16 -1.98 -8.09
N TYR A 72 -2.00 -0.99 -7.85
CA TYR A 72 -2.10 0.22 -8.64
C TYR A 72 -1.98 1.44 -7.75
N GLN A 73 -1.18 2.41 -8.15
CA GLN A 73 -1.02 3.69 -7.45
C GLN A 73 -1.21 4.86 -8.41
N ASN A 74 -2.00 5.84 -7.99
CA ASN A 74 -2.12 7.14 -8.65
C ASN A 74 -1.70 8.25 -7.67
N ARG A 75 -0.72 9.08 -8.05
CA ARG A 75 -0.11 10.10 -7.18
C ARG A 75 -0.68 11.51 -7.34
N ASN A 76 -1.72 11.69 -8.07
CA ASN A 76 -2.34 13.01 -8.27
C ASN A 76 -3.77 12.83 -8.75
N LEU A 77 -4.59 12.16 -7.93
CA LEU A 77 -5.93 11.74 -8.31
C LEU A 77 -6.82 12.95 -8.65
N PHE A 78 -6.85 13.95 -7.79
CA PHE A 78 -7.68 15.15 -7.93
C PHE A 78 -6.87 16.43 -8.23
N GLY A 79 -5.56 16.33 -8.47
CA GLY A 79 -4.72 17.48 -8.77
C GLY A 79 -4.03 18.12 -7.56
N GLY A 80 -4.30 17.63 -6.33
CA GLY A 80 -3.74 18.15 -5.08
C GLY A 80 -2.60 17.31 -4.49
N ALA A 81 -1.97 16.44 -5.30
CA ALA A 81 -0.92 15.51 -4.88
C ALA A 81 -1.41 14.42 -3.90
N GLU A 82 -2.68 14.05 -4.01
CA GLU A 82 -3.24 12.90 -3.31
C GLU A 82 -2.61 11.61 -3.86
N VAL A 83 -2.43 10.64 -2.98
CA VAL A 83 -1.96 9.31 -3.35
C VAL A 83 -3.07 8.31 -3.14
N PHE A 84 -3.56 7.75 -4.22
CA PHE A 84 -4.55 6.68 -4.22
C PHE A 84 -3.88 5.36 -4.54
N ASN A 85 -4.09 4.36 -3.67
CA ASN A 85 -3.57 3.02 -3.88
C ASN A 85 -4.72 2.02 -3.90
N VAL A 86 -4.60 1.06 -4.79
CA VAL A 86 -5.45 -0.13 -4.87
C VAL A 86 -4.54 -1.34 -4.82
N LYS A 87 -4.80 -2.27 -3.93
CA LYS A 87 -4.10 -3.54 -3.85
C LYS A 87 -5.10 -4.68 -3.85
N THR A 88 -4.96 -5.60 -4.78
CA THR A 88 -5.76 -6.82 -4.85
C THR A 88 -4.85 -8.02 -4.63
N THR A 89 -5.28 -8.93 -3.78
CA THR A 89 -4.57 -10.17 -3.48
C THR A 89 -5.49 -11.34 -3.76
N LEU A 90 -4.99 -12.33 -4.47
CA LEU A 90 -5.64 -13.62 -4.73
C LEU A 90 -4.71 -14.71 -4.25
N LEU A 91 -5.20 -15.59 -3.39
CA LEU A 91 -4.48 -16.75 -2.89
C LEU A 91 -5.29 -18.01 -3.17
N PHE A 92 -4.63 -19.01 -3.73
CA PHE A 92 -5.15 -20.36 -3.93
C PHE A 92 -4.23 -21.36 -3.23
N GLU A 93 -4.78 -22.22 -2.40
CA GLU A 93 -4.06 -23.34 -1.82
C GLU A 93 -4.57 -24.66 -2.38
N LEU A 94 -3.64 -25.49 -2.84
CA LEU A 94 -3.90 -26.84 -3.34
C LEU A 94 -3.50 -27.84 -2.26
N ALA A 95 -4.40 -28.75 -1.93
CA ALA A 95 -4.06 -29.88 -1.06
C ALA A 95 -3.13 -30.84 -1.81
N LYS A 96 -1.98 -31.18 -1.22
CA LYS A 96 -1.02 -32.11 -1.84
C LYS A 96 -1.61 -33.50 -2.07
N SER A 97 -2.55 -33.92 -1.24
CA SER A 97 -3.33 -35.16 -1.43
C SER A 97 -4.14 -35.16 -2.72
N ALA A 98 -4.61 -33.99 -3.17
CA ALA A 98 -5.38 -33.86 -4.40
C ALA A 98 -4.54 -34.04 -5.68
N LEU A 99 -3.23 -33.81 -5.60
CA LEU A 99 -2.29 -34.03 -6.71
C LEU A 99 -1.99 -35.51 -6.95
N SER A 100 -2.20 -36.37 -5.95
CA SER A 100 -1.93 -37.81 -6.03
C SER A 100 -3.17 -38.66 -6.37
N THR A 101 -4.36 -38.12 -6.24
CA THR A 101 -5.61 -38.82 -6.48
C THR A 101 -6.32 -38.19 -7.67
N LYS A 102 -6.80 -39.01 -8.62
CA LYS A 102 -7.73 -38.55 -9.69
C LYS A 102 -9.01 -38.08 -9.05
N SER A 103 -9.07 -36.84 -8.63
CA SER A 103 -10.30 -36.25 -8.10
C SER A 103 -11.15 -35.74 -9.24
N GLU A 104 -12.37 -36.24 -9.34
CA GLU A 104 -13.34 -35.88 -10.41
C GLU A 104 -13.93 -34.45 -10.19
N ASN A 105 -13.79 -33.88 -9.03
CA ASN A 105 -14.36 -32.56 -8.69
C ASN A 105 -13.30 -31.50 -8.51
N PHE A 106 -13.36 -30.46 -9.33
CA PHE A 106 -12.46 -29.29 -9.26
C PHE A 106 -12.40 -28.65 -7.86
N TYR A 107 -13.53 -28.60 -7.14
CA TYR A 107 -13.60 -28.02 -5.80
C TYR A 107 -12.84 -28.83 -4.72
N SER A 108 -12.62 -30.11 -4.92
CA SER A 108 -11.89 -30.95 -3.96
C SER A 108 -10.37 -30.78 -4.05
N ILE A 109 -9.88 -30.10 -5.09
CA ILE A 109 -8.46 -29.86 -5.31
C ILE A 109 -7.98 -28.65 -4.47
N PHE A 110 -8.87 -27.67 -4.25
CA PHE A 110 -8.53 -26.46 -3.51
C PHE A 110 -8.82 -26.65 -2.01
N SER A 111 -7.80 -26.47 -1.19
CA SER A 111 -7.93 -26.49 0.27
C SER A 111 -8.27 -25.13 0.85
N ALA A 112 -7.88 -24.06 0.16
CA ALA A 112 -8.23 -22.69 0.54
C ALA A 112 -8.23 -21.76 -0.66
N PHE A 113 -9.08 -20.75 -0.56
CA PHE A 113 -9.12 -19.59 -1.46
C PHE A 113 -9.23 -18.33 -0.62
N GLU A 114 -8.45 -17.32 -0.96
CA GLU A 114 -8.51 -16.01 -0.30
C GLU A 114 -8.45 -14.92 -1.36
N THR A 115 -9.32 -13.92 -1.21
CA THR A 115 -9.29 -12.71 -2.02
C THR A 115 -9.35 -11.49 -1.13
N GLY A 116 -8.48 -10.53 -1.39
CA GLY A 116 -8.40 -9.28 -0.66
C GLY A 116 -8.42 -8.08 -1.61
N LEU A 117 -9.08 -7.02 -1.19
CA LEU A 117 -9.06 -5.71 -1.83
C LEU A 117 -8.77 -4.66 -0.76
N ASP A 118 -7.66 -3.96 -0.92
CA ASP A 118 -7.27 -2.83 -0.09
C ASP A 118 -7.27 -1.56 -0.92
N LEU A 119 -7.98 -0.55 -0.47
CA LEU A 119 -8.01 0.78 -1.03
C LEU A 119 -7.46 1.76 -0.01
N SER A 120 -6.57 2.66 -0.41
CA SER A 120 -6.14 3.76 0.45
C SER A 120 -6.03 5.07 -0.31
N LEU A 121 -6.42 6.14 0.35
CA LEU A 121 -6.34 7.50 -0.14
C LEU A 121 -5.62 8.37 0.89
N ASP A 122 -4.44 8.85 0.55
CA ASP A 122 -3.64 9.78 1.35
C ASP A 122 -3.76 11.18 0.75
N VAL A 123 -4.37 12.09 1.49
CA VAL A 123 -4.58 13.50 1.11
C VAL A 123 -3.59 14.37 1.87
N PRO A 124 -2.72 15.17 1.20
CA PRO A 124 -1.65 15.94 1.86
C PRO A 124 -2.16 17.23 2.53
N LYS A 125 -3.27 17.12 3.23
CA LYS A 125 -3.88 18.18 4.06
C LYS A 125 -4.76 17.55 5.11
N PHE A 126 -5.07 18.26 6.16
CA PHE A 126 -6.14 17.86 7.08
C PHE A 126 -7.50 18.12 6.43
N ILE A 127 -8.33 17.08 6.40
CA ILE A 127 -9.75 17.18 6.02
C ILE A 127 -10.53 17.29 7.34
N VAL A 128 -10.59 18.51 7.85
CA VAL A 128 -11.35 18.85 9.08
C VAL A 128 -12.20 20.08 8.79
N PRO A 129 -13.33 20.25 9.46
CA PRO A 129 -14.17 21.45 9.34
C PRO A 129 -13.55 22.68 10.04
N VAL A 130 -12.22 22.81 9.99
CA VAL A 130 -11.43 23.89 10.61
C VAL A 130 -10.62 24.59 9.52
N PRO A 131 -10.46 25.90 9.56
CA PRO A 131 -9.67 26.63 8.57
C PRO A 131 -8.24 26.07 8.44
N SER A 132 -7.82 25.78 7.23
CA SER A 132 -6.47 25.24 6.94
C SER A 132 -5.33 26.17 7.36
N SER A 133 -5.64 27.46 7.63
CA SER A 133 -4.71 28.46 8.14
C SER A 133 -4.19 28.15 9.54
N TRP A 134 -4.91 27.35 10.33
CA TRP A 134 -4.50 26.95 11.69
C TRP A 134 -3.36 25.93 11.67
N PHE A 135 -3.18 25.23 10.55
CA PHE A 135 -2.16 24.22 10.40
C PHE A 135 -1.06 24.70 9.46
N SER A 136 0.11 24.94 10.00
CA SER A 136 1.27 25.30 9.19
C SER A 136 1.64 24.14 8.25
N ARG A 137 1.89 24.45 6.97
CA ARG A 137 2.41 23.50 5.97
C ARG A 137 3.73 22.84 6.38
N ARG A 138 4.44 23.44 7.34
CA ARG A 138 5.68 22.91 7.91
C ARG A 138 5.45 21.57 8.60
N PHE A 139 4.28 21.35 9.17
CA PHE A 139 3.92 20.10 9.86
C PHE A 139 3.61 18.94 8.92
N ARG A 140 3.59 19.16 7.62
CA ARG A 140 3.25 18.14 6.61
C ARG A 140 2.00 17.32 7.00
N PRO A 141 0.89 18.00 7.22
CA PRO A 141 -0.34 17.31 7.59
C PRO A 141 -0.80 16.41 6.46
N SER A 142 -1.33 15.25 6.80
CA SER A 142 -2.04 14.38 5.85
C SER A 142 -3.22 13.70 6.53
N THR A 143 -4.22 13.40 5.71
CA THR A 143 -5.38 12.61 6.10
C THR A 143 -5.37 11.33 5.27
N GLU A 144 -5.54 10.21 5.94
CA GLU A 144 -5.55 8.89 5.34
C GLU A 144 -6.94 8.26 5.49
N PHE A 145 -7.47 7.75 4.39
CA PHE A 145 -8.65 6.90 4.36
C PHE A 145 -8.21 5.54 3.86
N ALA A 146 -8.62 4.48 4.54
CA ALA A 146 -8.39 3.14 4.05
C ALA A 146 -9.64 2.28 4.20
N LEU A 147 -9.85 1.42 3.22
CA LEU A 147 -10.89 0.41 3.15
C LEU A 147 -10.24 -0.91 2.77
N GLY A 148 -10.44 -1.94 3.59
CA GLY A 148 -10.01 -3.29 3.31
C GLY A 148 -11.19 -4.24 3.32
N ILE A 149 -11.25 -5.13 2.35
CA ILE A 149 -12.20 -6.23 2.27
C ILE A 149 -11.39 -7.50 2.03
N ASN A 150 -11.60 -8.49 2.87
CA ASN A 150 -10.95 -9.78 2.74
C ASN A 150 -12.02 -10.88 2.85
N TYR A 151 -12.03 -11.78 1.89
CA TYR A 151 -12.84 -12.99 1.91
C TYR A 151 -11.92 -14.20 1.87
N GLN A 152 -12.12 -15.11 2.83
CA GLN A 152 -11.34 -16.32 2.96
C GLN A 152 -12.30 -17.52 3.03
N PHE A 153 -12.10 -18.45 2.12
CA PHE A 153 -12.73 -19.75 2.13
C PHE A 153 -11.68 -20.82 2.45
N ARG A 154 -11.96 -21.66 3.44
CA ARG A 154 -11.19 -22.86 3.77
C ARG A 154 -12.14 -24.04 3.97
N THR A 155 -11.63 -25.24 3.86
CA THR A 155 -12.44 -26.47 3.98
C THR A 155 -13.31 -26.52 5.25
N TYR A 156 -12.91 -25.82 6.31
CA TYR A 156 -13.60 -25.87 7.61
C TYR A 156 -14.30 -24.58 8.01
N PHE A 157 -14.07 -23.48 7.31
CA PHE A 157 -14.70 -22.19 7.62
C PHE A 157 -14.67 -21.23 6.44
N GLU A 158 -15.62 -20.32 6.47
CA GLU A 158 -15.65 -19.13 5.63
C GLU A 158 -15.58 -17.90 6.51
N ARG A 159 -14.84 -16.91 6.06
CA ARG A 159 -14.70 -15.64 6.76
C ARG A 159 -14.67 -14.48 5.79
N ALA A 160 -15.56 -13.53 6.01
CA ALA A 160 -15.53 -12.22 5.36
C ALA A 160 -15.19 -11.15 6.40
N LEU A 161 -14.22 -10.33 6.10
CA LEU A 161 -13.80 -9.20 6.92
C LEU A 161 -13.86 -7.93 6.08
N ALA A 162 -14.43 -6.89 6.66
CA ALA A 162 -14.37 -5.55 6.12
C ALA A 162 -13.85 -4.61 7.21
N ASN A 163 -12.90 -3.78 6.88
CA ASN A 163 -12.35 -2.76 7.76
C ASN A 163 -12.33 -1.42 7.05
N VAL A 164 -12.69 -0.39 7.78
CA VAL A 164 -12.59 1.00 7.35
C VAL A 164 -11.73 1.70 8.38
N SER A 165 -10.76 2.47 7.93
CA SER A 165 -9.98 3.31 8.83
C SER A 165 -9.85 4.72 8.29
N PHE A 166 -9.77 5.65 9.22
CA PHE A 166 -9.60 7.07 8.96
C PHE A 166 -8.58 7.61 9.95
N GLY A 167 -7.60 8.36 9.47
CA GLY A 167 -6.54 8.85 10.34
C GLY A 167 -5.96 10.17 9.88
N TYR A 168 -5.36 10.85 10.84
CA TYR A 168 -4.57 12.07 10.64
C TYR A 168 -3.12 11.79 10.96
N ASN A 169 -2.24 12.20 10.08
CA ASN A 169 -0.79 12.12 10.28
C ASN A 169 -0.20 13.52 10.18
N TRP A 170 0.69 13.87 11.10
CA TRP A 170 1.47 15.12 11.02
C TRP A 170 2.83 14.95 11.66
N ARG A 171 3.76 15.80 11.25
CA ARG A 171 5.13 15.79 11.75
C ARG A 171 5.47 17.15 12.33
N ASN A 172 5.78 17.19 13.60
CA ASN A 172 6.14 18.45 14.27
C ASN A 172 7.62 18.78 14.06
N THR A 173 8.50 17.78 14.11
CA THR A 173 9.94 17.91 13.83
C THR A 173 10.41 16.72 12.99
N MET A 174 11.68 16.70 12.57
CA MET A 174 12.25 15.55 11.86
C MET A 174 12.12 14.24 12.65
N TYR A 175 12.09 14.34 13.98
CA TYR A 175 12.11 13.18 14.90
C TYR A 175 10.75 12.88 15.55
N LYS A 176 9.77 13.78 15.43
CA LYS A 176 8.45 13.63 16.07
C LYS A 176 7.34 13.56 15.02
N GLN A 177 6.79 12.38 14.84
CA GLN A 177 5.63 12.12 14.01
C GLN A 177 4.46 11.74 14.92
N HIS A 178 3.29 12.26 14.61
CA HIS A 178 2.06 11.98 15.31
C HIS A 178 1.08 11.34 14.35
N GLN A 179 0.34 10.36 14.84
CA GLN A 179 -0.74 9.70 14.13
C GLN A 179 -1.94 9.61 15.07
N LEU A 180 -3.09 10.00 14.58
CA LEU A 180 -4.37 9.87 15.27
C LEU A 180 -5.30 9.07 14.35
N VAL A 181 -5.70 7.89 14.80
CA VAL A 181 -6.64 7.02 14.08
C VAL A 181 -7.88 6.88 14.96
N PRO A 182 -8.95 7.67 14.71
CA PRO A 182 -10.19 7.59 15.48
C PRO A 182 -10.99 6.32 15.21
N PHE A 183 -10.83 5.71 14.01
CA PHE A 183 -11.49 4.48 13.56
C PHE A 183 -10.49 3.59 12.85
#